data_166019609f381af3191ed7fa949a871a
#
_entry.id   166019609f381af3191ed7fa949a871a
#
_cell.length_a   1.000
_cell.length_b   1.000
_cell.length_c   1.000
_cell.angle_alpha   90.00
_cell.angle_beta   90.00
_cell.angle_gamma   90.00
#
_symmetry.space_group_name_H-M   'P 1'
#
loop_
_entity.id
_entity.type
_entity.pdbx_description
1 polymer ?
#
loop_
_entity_poly.entity_id
_entity_poly.type
_entity_poly.pdbx_seq_one_letter_code
_entity_poly.pdbx_strand_id
1 'polypeptide(L)'
;MKKVFKYLALALVALIFIGTFVFLYSKSRPEVITWQELPVSVMDITRTSVVTGKVEPRNEVNIKPQINGIISELYKEAGEMVKEGEVIAKLKVIPDMGSLSSAESRLRLSEMNLKQAETDHNRQKALYDKELVSMEEYDKVLQVYNQAKEERSAAQEALEVIRDGVSSSNAGSSSTLVRSTITGLILDIPVKVGNSVIQANTMNDGTTVATVADMSDLIFNGSIDETEVGALVTGMPMNITIGALPDYSSE
;
A
#
# COMPACT_ATOMS: atom_id res chain seq x y z
N MET A 1 -22.26 -116.47 -5.05
CA MET A 1 -22.36 -115.11 -4.46
C MET A 1 -21.04 -114.32 -4.46
N LYS A 2 -19.88 -114.97 -4.14
CA LYS A 2 -18.58 -114.22 -4.09
C LYS A 2 -18.07 -113.62 -5.43
N LYS A 3 -18.43 -114.25 -6.60
CA LYS A 3 -17.99 -113.68 -7.92
C LYS A 3 -18.78 -112.42 -8.35
N VAL A 4 -20.12 -112.43 -8.05
CA VAL A 4 -20.97 -111.25 -8.38
C VAL A 4 -20.54 -109.98 -7.63
N PHE A 5 -20.19 -110.16 -6.33
CA PHE A 5 -19.74 -109.05 -5.46
C PHE A 5 -18.41 -108.48 -5.96
N LYS A 6 -17.49 -109.31 -6.51
CA LYS A 6 -16.25 -108.81 -7.07
C LYS A 6 -16.48 -107.95 -8.34
N TYR A 7 -17.39 -108.34 -9.23
CA TYR A 7 -17.74 -107.55 -10.42
C TYR A 7 -18.44 -106.25 -10.08
N LEU A 8 -19.32 -106.30 -9.06
CA LEU A 8 -20.02 -105.15 -8.57
C LEU A 8 -19.05 -104.11 -7.94
N ALA A 9 -18.07 -104.56 -7.14
CA ALA A 9 -17.01 -103.72 -6.58
C ALA A 9 -16.09 -103.14 -7.68
N LEU A 10 -15.77 -103.91 -8.71
CA LEU A 10 -14.94 -103.46 -9.82
C LEU A 10 -15.69 -102.40 -10.68
N ALA A 11 -17.02 -102.65 -10.89
CA ALA A 11 -17.85 -101.62 -11.57
C ALA A 11 -17.97 -100.31 -10.79
N LEU A 12 -18.06 -100.39 -9.45
CA LEU A 12 -18.11 -99.16 -8.62
C LEU A 12 -16.80 -98.38 -8.66
N VAL A 13 -15.66 -99.06 -8.60
CA VAL A 13 -14.33 -98.42 -8.77
C VAL A 13 -14.18 -97.80 -10.15
N ALA A 14 -14.61 -98.48 -11.20
CA ALA A 14 -14.58 -97.91 -12.59
C ALA A 14 -15.46 -96.62 -12.72
N LEU A 15 -16.65 -96.66 -12.03
CA LEU A 15 -17.55 -95.52 -12.06
C LEU A 15 -16.96 -94.31 -11.30
N ILE A 16 -16.28 -94.51 -10.18
CA ILE A 16 -15.56 -93.49 -9.45
C ILE A 16 -14.41 -92.95 -10.28
N PHE A 17 -13.67 -93.78 -10.99
CA PHE A 17 -12.57 -93.42 -11.80
C PHE A 17 -13.04 -92.53 -13.01
N ILE A 18 -14.13 -92.91 -13.69
CA ILE A 18 -14.76 -92.20 -14.76
C ILE A 18 -15.25 -90.81 -14.24
N GLY A 19 -15.91 -90.79 -13.07
CA GLY A 19 -16.39 -89.58 -12.43
C GLY A 19 -15.31 -88.62 -12.07
N THR A 20 -14.20 -89.06 -11.48
CA THR A 20 -13.02 -88.23 -11.19
C THR A 20 -12.35 -87.74 -12.47
N PHE A 21 -12.28 -88.58 -13.51
CA PHE A 21 -11.70 -88.12 -14.79
C PHE A 21 -12.55 -87.08 -15.46
N VAL A 22 -13.86 -87.18 -15.48
CA VAL A 22 -14.79 -86.19 -16.03
C VAL A 22 -14.74 -84.92 -15.20
N PHE A 23 -14.64 -85.02 -13.89
CA PHE A 23 -14.51 -83.87 -12.98
C PHE A 23 -13.18 -83.05 -13.25
N LEU A 24 -12.05 -83.79 -13.32
CA LEU A 24 -10.76 -83.20 -13.65
C LEU A 24 -10.74 -82.56 -15.05
N TYR A 25 -11.32 -83.24 -16.04
CA TYR A 25 -11.42 -82.68 -17.41
C TYR A 25 -12.31 -81.43 -17.46
N SER A 26 -13.41 -81.40 -16.74
CA SER A 26 -14.27 -80.22 -16.61
C SER A 26 -13.58 -79.07 -15.93
N LYS A 27 -12.80 -79.34 -14.88
CA LYS A 27 -12.06 -78.32 -14.13
C LYS A 27 -10.75 -77.90 -14.81
N SER A 28 -10.23 -78.67 -15.71
CA SER A 28 -9.00 -78.40 -16.47
C SER A 28 -9.21 -77.53 -17.71
N ARG A 29 -10.46 -77.10 -17.94
CA ARG A 29 -10.69 -76.17 -19.06
C ARG A 29 -10.07 -74.79 -18.64
N PRO A 30 -9.13 -74.24 -19.45
CA PRO A 30 -8.58 -72.91 -19.21
C PRO A 30 -9.73 -71.89 -19.24
N GLU A 31 -9.77 -70.99 -18.27
CA GLU A 31 -10.65 -69.81 -18.32
C GLU A 31 -10.34 -69.05 -19.60
N VAL A 32 -11.36 -68.87 -20.42
CA VAL A 32 -11.24 -68.07 -21.64
C VAL A 32 -11.12 -66.62 -21.17
N ILE A 33 -9.90 -66.08 -21.18
CA ILE A 33 -9.63 -64.67 -20.93
C ILE A 33 -10.27 -63.91 -22.08
N THR A 34 -11.44 -63.31 -21.81
CA THR A 34 -12.09 -62.38 -22.74
C THR A 34 -11.40 -61.05 -22.62
N TRP A 35 -10.58 -60.75 -23.59
CA TRP A 35 -9.98 -59.44 -23.75
C TRP A 35 -11.09 -58.46 -24.17
N GLN A 36 -11.27 -57.42 -23.39
CA GLN A 36 -12.19 -56.35 -23.73
C GLN A 36 -11.37 -55.26 -24.44
N GLU A 37 -11.56 -55.14 -25.74
CA GLU A 37 -10.93 -54.06 -26.49
C GLU A 37 -11.63 -52.76 -26.14
N LEU A 38 -10.91 -51.87 -25.46
CA LEU A 38 -11.33 -50.50 -25.24
C LEU A 38 -10.87 -49.64 -26.43
N PRO A 39 -11.78 -49.00 -27.15
CA PRO A 39 -11.39 -48.10 -28.21
C PRO A 39 -10.55 -46.95 -27.66
N VAL A 40 -9.40 -46.71 -28.23
CA VAL A 40 -8.56 -45.54 -27.91
C VAL A 40 -9.20 -44.32 -28.55
N SER A 41 -9.59 -43.34 -27.73
CA SER A 41 -10.05 -42.05 -28.22
C SER A 41 -8.95 -41.00 -28.01
N VAL A 42 -8.78 -40.15 -29.02
CA VAL A 42 -7.89 -38.99 -28.92
C VAL A 42 -8.71 -37.91 -28.16
N MET A 43 -8.18 -37.46 -27.02
CA MET A 43 -8.77 -36.37 -26.30
C MET A 43 -7.70 -35.36 -25.92
N ASP A 44 -8.08 -34.11 -25.85
CA ASP A 44 -7.18 -33.06 -25.38
C ASP A 44 -7.02 -33.15 -23.85
N ILE A 45 -5.79 -33.14 -23.40
CA ILE A 45 -5.45 -33.13 -21.97
C ILE A 45 -5.03 -31.72 -21.59
N THR A 46 -5.84 -31.07 -20.77
CA THR A 46 -5.50 -29.77 -20.19
C THR A 46 -4.72 -29.99 -18.90
N ARG A 47 -3.51 -29.47 -18.87
CA ARG A 47 -2.73 -29.42 -17.63
C ARG A 47 -3.01 -28.09 -16.93
N THR A 48 -3.50 -28.16 -15.71
CA THR A 48 -3.77 -26.98 -14.88
C THR A 48 -2.78 -26.94 -13.72
N SER A 49 -2.16 -25.77 -13.50
CA SER A 49 -1.36 -25.49 -12.32
C SER A 49 -2.15 -24.63 -11.36
N VAL A 50 -2.14 -24.98 -10.08
CA VAL A 50 -2.82 -24.19 -9.04
C VAL A 50 -1.80 -23.27 -8.39
N VAL A 51 -2.09 -21.97 -8.45
CA VAL A 51 -1.25 -20.91 -7.88
C VAL A 51 -2.02 -20.25 -6.75
N THR A 52 -1.37 -20.07 -5.61
CA THR A 52 -1.94 -19.31 -4.50
C THR A 52 -1.30 -17.91 -4.47
N GLY A 53 -2.10 -16.89 -4.13
CA GLY A 53 -1.61 -15.52 -4.14
C GLY A 53 -2.56 -14.55 -3.47
N LYS A 54 -2.28 -13.26 -3.65
CA LYS A 54 -3.08 -12.17 -3.13
C LYS A 54 -3.54 -11.29 -4.29
N VAL A 55 -4.74 -10.75 -4.17
CA VAL A 55 -5.22 -9.68 -5.03
C VAL A 55 -4.87 -8.37 -4.33
N GLU A 56 -4.08 -7.55 -4.99
CA GLU A 56 -3.57 -6.28 -4.47
C GLU A 56 -3.87 -5.15 -5.47
N PRO A 57 -4.08 -3.93 -5.02
CA PRO A 57 -4.17 -2.79 -5.93
C PRO A 57 -2.81 -2.56 -6.60
N ARG A 58 -2.81 -2.23 -7.89
CA ARG A 58 -1.57 -1.92 -8.63
C ARG A 58 -0.89 -0.68 -8.08
N ASN A 59 -1.67 0.32 -7.69
CA ASN A 59 -1.20 1.59 -7.16
C ASN A 59 -1.64 1.74 -5.71
N GLU A 60 -0.69 1.59 -4.81
CA GLU A 60 -0.84 1.81 -3.37
C GLU A 60 0.18 2.86 -2.94
N VAL A 61 -0.27 3.88 -2.21
CA VAL A 61 0.59 4.97 -1.74
C VAL A 61 0.42 5.16 -0.24
N ASN A 62 1.55 5.15 0.45
CA ASN A 62 1.64 5.50 1.86
C ASN A 62 1.73 7.02 2.02
N ILE A 63 0.67 7.62 2.50
CA ILE A 63 0.59 9.07 2.77
C ILE A 63 1.39 9.36 4.04
N LYS A 64 2.39 10.22 3.91
CA LYS A 64 3.30 10.58 4.99
C LYS A 64 3.25 12.09 5.25
N PRO A 65 3.50 12.55 6.49
CA PRO A 65 3.50 13.97 6.81
C PRO A 65 4.71 14.69 6.21
N GLN A 66 4.56 15.98 5.93
CA GLN A 66 5.65 16.83 5.45
C GLN A 66 6.43 17.50 6.59
N ILE A 67 5.93 17.43 7.82
CA ILE A 67 6.54 18.01 9.03
C ILE A 67 6.38 17.05 10.20
N ASN A 68 7.24 17.20 11.20
CA ASN A 68 7.11 16.50 12.47
C ASN A 68 6.01 17.13 13.33
N GLY A 69 5.19 16.30 13.97
CA GLY A 69 4.11 16.82 14.78
C GLY A 69 3.33 15.74 15.52
N ILE A 70 2.24 16.16 16.13
CA ILE A 70 1.25 15.29 16.76
C ILE A 70 -0.05 15.39 15.96
N ILE A 71 -0.71 14.26 15.71
CA ILE A 71 -2.03 14.24 15.09
C ILE A 71 -3.04 14.91 16.03
N SER A 72 -3.59 16.05 15.59
CA SER A 72 -4.60 16.77 16.34
C SER A 72 -6.01 16.32 15.98
N GLU A 73 -6.27 16.04 14.72
CA GLU A 73 -7.57 15.64 14.21
C GLU A 73 -7.40 14.65 13.03
N LEU A 74 -8.29 13.67 12.94
CA LEU A 74 -8.47 12.79 11.79
C LEU A 74 -9.83 13.09 11.16
N TYR A 75 -9.86 13.36 9.88
CA TYR A 75 -11.08 13.72 9.12
C TYR A 75 -11.64 12.56 8.32
N LYS A 76 -10.86 11.49 8.18
CA LYS A 76 -11.20 10.30 7.39
C LYS A 76 -10.94 9.04 8.19
N GLU A 77 -11.68 7.98 7.83
CA GLU A 77 -11.54 6.64 8.40
C GLU A 77 -11.15 5.63 7.32
N ALA A 78 -10.63 4.47 7.75
CA ALA A 78 -10.36 3.37 6.83
C ALA A 78 -11.66 2.88 6.18
N GLY A 79 -11.61 2.62 4.87
CA GLY A 79 -12.78 2.25 4.07
C GLY A 79 -13.48 3.43 3.36
N GLU A 80 -13.05 4.67 3.60
CA GLU A 80 -13.60 5.84 2.91
C GLU A 80 -12.84 6.14 1.59
N MET A 81 -13.57 6.67 0.62
CA MET A 81 -12.98 7.21 -0.61
C MET A 81 -12.42 8.60 -0.37
N VAL A 82 -11.26 8.87 -0.93
CA VAL A 82 -10.58 10.16 -0.87
C VAL A 82 -10.14 10.60 -2.26
N LYS A 83 -10.22 11.90 -2.52
CA LYS A 83 -9.72 12.53 -3.76
C LYS A 83 -8.31 13.08 -3.54
N GLU A 84 -7.57 13.20 -4.64
CA GLU A 84 -6.28 13.90 -4.64
C GLU A 84 -6.43 15.32 -4.07
N GLY A 85 -5.55 15.71 -3.13
CA GLY A 85 -5.58 16.99 -2.42
C GLY A 85 -6.54 17.05 -1.22
N GLU A 86 -7.40 16.06 -1.01
CA GLU A 86 -8.34 16.01 0.10
C GLU A 86 -7.60 15.79 1.43
N VAL A 87 -8.05 16.46 2.48
CA VAL A 87 -7.41 16.41 3.81
C VAL A 87 -7.81 15.13 4.54
N ILE A 88 -6.81 14.37 4.99
CA ILE A 88 -6.98 13.14 5.78
C ILE A 88 -6.82 13.43 7.27
N ALA A 89 -5.77 14.20 7.63
CA ALA A 89 -5.43 14.49 9.01
C ALA A 89 -4.88 15.91 9.17
N LYS A 90 -4.97 16.43 10.40
CA LYS A 90 -4.36 17.69 10.79
C LYS A 90 -3.30 17.44 11.85
N LEU A 91 -2.15 18.07 11.68
CA LEU A 91 -1.03 18.00 12.61
C LEU A 91 -0.92 19.27 13.45
N LYS A 92 -0.49 19.09 14.68
CA LYS A 92 0.02 20.15 15.53
C LYS A 92 1.54 20.05 15.52
N VAL A 93 2.21 21.11 15.11
CA VAL A 93 3.68 21.17 15.02
C VAL A 93 4.30 21.01 16.42
N ILE A 94 5.41 20.28 16.49
CA ILE A 94 6.34 20.27 17.63
C ILE A 94 7.58 21.01 17.15
N PRO A 95 7.72 22.32 17.46
CA PRO A 95 8.88 23.07 17.01
C PRO A 95 10.15 22.61 17.70
N ASP A 96 11.26 22.64 16.98
CA ASP A 96 12.57 22.52 17.58
C ASP A 96 12.87 23.77 18.40
N MET A 97 13.13 23.58 19.70
CA MET A 97 13.30 24.70 20.65
C MET A 97 14.51 25.58 20.34
N GLY A 98 15.58 25.01 19.75
CA GLY A 98 16.75 25.77 19.33
C GLY A 98 16.43 26.70 18.15
N SER A 99 15.76 26.14 17.13
CA SER A 99 15.31 26.90 15.95
C SER A 99 14.30 27.97 16.32
N LEU A 100 13.35 27.66 17.24
CA LEU A 100 12.35 28.62 17.73
C LEU A 100 13.03 29.79 18.43
N SER A 101 13.91 29.53 19.39
CA SER A 101 14.65 30.58 20.13
C SER A 101 15.50 31.45 19.21
N SER A 102 16.13 30.85 18.19
CA SER A 102 16.90 31.59 17.19
C SER A 102 16.04 32.52 16.35
N ALA A 103 14.86 32.05 15.89
CA ALA A 103 13.91 32.85 15.13
C ALA A 103 13.33 34.00 15.96
N GLU A 104 12.98 33.76 17.22
CA GLU A 104 12.52 34.80 18.14
C GLU A 104 13.59 35.88 18.36
N SER A 105 14.85 35.47 18.49
CA SER A 105 15.97 36.41 18.63
C SER A 105 16.18 37.25 17.39
N ARG A 106 16.03 36.65 16.21
CA ARG A 106 16.11 37.36 14.93
C ARG A 106 14.98 38.37 14.79
N LEU A 107 13.76 38.00 15.15
CA LEU A 107 12.62 38.92 15.14
C LEU A 107 12.86 40.11 16.08
N ARG A 108 13.29 39.88 17.33
CA ARG A 108 13.62 40.98 18.25
C ARG A 108 14.67 41.94 17.69
N LEU A 109 15.72 41.41 17.03
CA LEU A 109 16.75 42.26 16.39
C LEU A 109 16.18 43.08 15.26
N SER A 110 15.37 42.47 14.38
CA SER A 110 14.74 43.21 13.26
C SER A 110 13.74 44.28 13.74
N GLU A 111 13.02 44.03 14.83
CA GLU A 111 12.13 45.01 15.47
C GLU A 111 12.90 46.20 16.04
N MET A 112 14.07 45.97 16.66
CA MET A 112 14.92 47.05 17.14
C MET A 112 15.49 47.89 15.98
N ASN A 113 15.92 47.24 14.90
CA ASN A 113 16.42 47.90 13.70
C ASN A 113 15.30 48.69 13.03
N LEU A 114 14.10 48.16 12.90
CA LEU A 114 12.94 48.88 12.35
C LEU A 114 12.62 50.12 13.20
N LYS A 115 12.57 49.97 14.52
CA LYS A 115 12.30 51.10 15.43
C LYS A 115 13.34 52.22 15.32
N GLN A 116 14.64 51.87 15.14
CA GLN A 116 15.67 52.83 14.91
C GLN A 116 15.48 53.54 13.55
N ALA A 117 15.27 52.76 12.47
CA ALA A 117 15.04 53.27 11.12
C ALA A 117 13.79 54.16 11.04
N GLU A 118 12.72 53.81 11.75
CA GLU A 118 11.50 54.63 11.83
C GLU A 118 11.75 55.97 12.53
N THR A 119 12.52 55.96 13.63
CA THR A 119 12.89 57.19 14.34
C THR A 119 13.71 58.11 13.47
N ASP A 120 14.67 57.55 12.73
CA ASP A 120 15.51 58.34 11.82
C ASP A 120 14.73 58.86 10.59
N HIS A 121 13.84 58.03 10.03
CA HIS A 121 12.93 58.41 8.96
C HIS A 121 12.01 59.58 9.40
N ASN A 122 11.38 59.48 10.58
CA ASN A 122 10.48 60.52 11.08
C ASN A 122 11.23 61.83 11.34
N ARG A 123 12.48 61.77 11.85
CA ARG A 123 13.34 62.93 12.02
C ARG A 123 13.68 63.54 10.69
N GLN A 124 14.12 62.75 9.71
CA GLN A 124 14.52 63.22 8.40
C GLN A 124 13.33 63.77 7.61
N LYS A 125 12.15 63.14 7.74
CA LYS A 125 10.92 63.65 7.16
C LYS A 125 10.56 65.07 7.69
N ALA A 126 10.66 65.28 9.01
CA ALA A 126 10.38 66.58 9.60
C ALA A 126 11.36 67.67 9.21
N LEU A 127 12.62 67.29 8.86
CA LEU A 127 13.62 68.22 8.29
C LEU A 127 13.36 68.49 6.81
N TYR A 128 12.96 67.47 6.04
CA TYR A 128 12.60 67.59 4.62
C TYR A 128 11.36 68.47 4.44
N ASP A 129 10.35 68.30 5.26
CA ASP A 129 9.13 69.13 5.25
C ASP A 129 9.41 70.60 5.56
N LYS A 130 10.58 70.90 6.16
CA LYS A 130 11.09 72.25 6.43
C LYS A 130 12.12 72.73 5.44
N GLU A 131 12.35 71.99 4.35
CA GLU A 131 13.37 72.27 3.30
C GLU A 131 14.82 72.37 3.83
N LEU A 132 15.12 71.64 4.96
CA LEU A 132 16.43 71.66 5.61
C LEU A 132 17.37 70.55 5.14
N VAL A 133 16.86 69.56 4.38
CA VAL A 133 17.63 68.46 3.82
C VAL A 133 17.22 68.23 2.36
N SER A 134 18.12 67.60 1.59
CA SER A 134 17.87 67.31 0.19
C SER A 134 16.93 66.10 0.04
N MET A 135 16.26 66.02 -1.11
CA MET A 135 15.45 64.84 -1.46
C MET A 135 16.29 63.57 -1.48
N GLU A 136 17.52 63.62 -1.95
CA GLU A 136 18.45 62.49 -1.99
C GLU A 136 18.74 61.93 -0.57
N GLU A 137 18.91 62.81 0.42
CA GLU A 137 19.13 62.40 1.82
C GLU A 137 17.88 61.79 2.43
N TYR A 138 16.71 62.34 2.14
CA TYR A 138 15.43 61.80 2.57
C TYR A 138 15.19 60.43 1.94
N ASP A 139 15.39 60.25 0.65
CA ASP A 139 15.20 58.99 -0.07
C ASP A 139 16.12 57.89 0.45
N LYS A 140 17.36 58.17 0.81
CA LYS A 140 18.27 57.20 1.46
C LYS A 140 17.71 56.68 2.75
N VAL A 141 17.20 57.54 3.61
CA VAL A 141 16.62 57.13 4.92
C VAL A 141 15.30 56.40 4.74
N LEU A 142 14.48 56.83 3.78
CA LEU A 142 13.25 56.13 3.41
C LEU A 142 13.53 54.72 2.91
N GLN A 143 14.58 54.52 2.09
CA GLN A 143 15.01 53.18 1.63
C GLN A 143 15.44 52.32 2.79
N VAL A 144 16.23 52.82 3.76
CA VAL A 144 16.64 52.08 4.94
C VAL A 144 15.43 51.67 5.81
N TYR A 145 14.47 52.58 5.97
CA TYR A 145 13.24 52.30 6.69
C TYR A 145 12.43 51.18 6.02
N ASN A 146 12.25 51.26 4.70
CA ASN A 146 11.52 50.26 3.94
C ASN A 146 12.24 48.89 4.01
N GLN A 147 13.57 48.85 3.91
CA GLN A 147 14.37 47.67 4.04
C GLN A 147 14.20 47.02 5.43
N ALA A 148 14.28 47.82 6.50
CA ALA A 148 14.08 47.32 7.87
C ALA A 148 12.65 46.76 8.09
N LYS A 149 11.66 47.36 7.45
CA LYS A 149 10.27 46.89 7.49
C LYS A 149 10.12 45.54 6.83
N GLU A 150 10.72 45.33 5.66
CA GLU A 150 10.71 44.03 4.96
C GLU A 150 11.49 42.96 5.75
N GLU A 151 12.64 43.32 6.33
CA GLU A 151 13.43 42.41 7.17
C GLU A 151 12.67 41.92 8.40
N ARG A 152 11.92 42.83 9.04
CA ARG A 152 11.04 42.47 10.18
C ARG A 152 9.89 41.56 9.72
N SER A 153 9.28 41.80 8.56
CA SER A 153 8.22 40.97 8.00
C SER A 153 8.73 39.54 7.72
N ALA A 154 9.90 39.45 7.06
CA ALA A 154 10.54 38.16 6.78
C ALA A 154 10.92 37.39 8.04
N ALA A 155 11.43 38.09 9.09
CA ALA A 155 11.75 37.48 10.36
C ALA A 155 10.50 36.97 11.10
N GLN A 156 9.38 37.69 11.01
CA GLN A 156 8.09 37.26 11.58
C GLN A 156 7.55 36.04 10.85
N GLU A 157 7.55 36.02 9.52
CA GLU A 157 7.10 34.88 8.73
C GLU A 157 7.94 33.63 9.02
N ALA A 158 9.26 33.79 9.16
CA ALA A 158 10.16 32.68 9.53
C ALA A 158 9.83 32.10 10.91
N LEU A 159 9.48 32.97 11.89
CA LEU A 159 9.03 32.52 13.22
C LEU A 159 7.70 31.78 13.14
N GLU A 160 6.72 32.28 12.36
CA GLU A 160 5.41 31.62 12.17
C GLU A 160 5.57 30.23 11.56
N VAL A 161 6.42 30.08 10.54
CA VAL A 161 6.70 28.79 9.91
C VAL A 161 7.30 27.80 10.90
N ILE A 162 8.24 28.23 11.76
CA ILE A 162 8.85 27.35 12.75
C ILE A 162 7.87 26.97 13.85
N ARG A 163 7.05 27.92 14.32
CA ARG A 163 6.11 27.71 15.43
C ARG A 163 4.86 26.95 15.00
N ASP A 164 4.25 27.36 13.88
CA ASP A 164 2.92 26.92 13.48
C ASP A 164 2.94 26.02 12.22
N GLY A 165 4.10 25.85 11.56
CA GLY A 165 4.27 25.09 10.34
C GLY A 165 3.68 25.74 9.08
N VAL A 166 3.16 26.96 9.22
CA VAL A 166 2.49 27.71 8.14
C VAL A 166 2.85 29.18 8.26
N SER A 167 3.13 29.83 7.12
CA SER A 167 3.18 31.29 7.03
C SER A 167 1.78 31.84 6.75
N SER A 168 1.44 32.97 7.37
CA SER A 168 0.19 33.68 7.13
C SER A 168 0.00 34.10 5.66
N SER A 169 1.11 34.29 4.92
CA SER A 169 1.09 34.59 3.49
C SER A 169 0.74 33.38 2.59
N ASN A 170 0.90 32.13 3.10
CA ASN A 170 0.71 30.86 2.37
C ASN A 170 -0.26 29.88 3.06
N ALA A 171 -1.29 30.37 3.69
CA ALA A 171 -2.27 29.56 4.45
C ALA A 171 -2.92 28.44 3.62
N GLY A 172 -2.98 28.56 2.30
CA GLY A 172 -3.49 27.53 1.38
C GLY A 172 -2.56 26.31 1.19
N SER A 173 -1.26 26.46 1.45
CA SER A 173 -0.23 25.43 1.31
C SER A 173 0.26 24.93 2.67
N SER A 174 -0.66 24.79 3.63
CA SER A 174 -0.34 24.42 5.01
C SER A 174 0.28 23.02 5.08
N SER A 175 1.54 22.94 5.51
CA SER A 175 2.24 21.67 5.79
C SER A 175 1.65 20.91 6.99
N THR A 176 0.78 21.56 7.77
CA THR A 176 0.09 20.94 8.91
C THR A 176 -1.08 20.05 8.50
N LEU A 177 -1.55 20.16 7.25
CA LEU A 177 -2.61 19.33 6.72
C LEU A 177 -2.03 18.19 5.90
N VAL A 178 -2.26 16.96 6.36
CA VAL A 178 -1.91 15.75 5.61
C VAL A 178 -3.00 15.51 4.58
N ARG A 179 -2.62 15.61 3.29
CA ARG A 179 -3.51 15.46 2.14
C ARG A 179 -3.20 14.19 1.37
N SER A 180 -4.22 13.61 0.75
CA SER A 180 -4.01 12.51 -0.19
C SER A 180 -3.28 13.00 -1.44
N THR A 181 -2.33 12.19 -1.92
CA THR A 181 -1.59 12.43 -3.16
C THR A 181 -2.22 11.74 -4.37
N ILE A 182 -3.18 10.84 -4.12
CA ILE A 182 -3.92 10.13 -5.16
C ILE A 182 -5.41 10.07 -4.80
N THR A 183 -6.24 9.84 -5.81
CA THR A 183 -7.65 9.49 -5.59
C THR A 183 -7.77 7.98 -5.41
N GLY A 184 -8.46 7.52 -4.37
CA GLY A 184 -8.61 6.10 -4.09
C GLY A 184 -9.35 5.79 -2.80
N LEU A 185 -9.32 4.53 -2.41
CA LEU A 185 -9.85 4.03 -1.15
C LEU A 185 -8.78 4.05 -0.06
N ILE A 186 -9.10 4.53 1.11
CA ILE A 186 -8.21 4.43 2.28
C ILE A 186 -8.27 2.99 2.79
N LEU A 187 -7.15 2.27 2.68
CA LEU A 187 -7.06 0.89 3.15
C LEU A 187 -6.86 0.80 4.65
N ASP A 188 -5.98 1.65 5.19
CA ASP A 188 -5.63 1.66 6.61
C ASP A 188 -5.20 3.06 7.08
N ILE A 189 -5.45 3.36 8.37
CA ILE A 189 -4.95 4.52 9.08
C ILE A 189 -4.30 4.02 10.39
N PRO A 190 -2.99 3.69 10.37
CA PRO A 190 -2.31 3.07 11.50
C PRO A 190 -2.10 4.03 12.68
N VAL A 191 -2.42 5.31 12.53
CA VAL A 191 -2.22 6.35 13.53
C VAL A 191 -3.53 6.78 14.19
N LYS A 192 -3.43 7.33 15.40
CA LYS A 192 -4.56 7.84 16.18
C LYS A 192 -4.30 9.29 16.58
N VAL A 193 -5.38 10.02 16.90
CA VAL A 193 -5.28 11.35 17.51
C VAL A 193 -4.41 11.27 18.77
N GLY A 194 -3.44 12.18 18.88
CA GLY A 194 -2.43 12.19 19.93
C GLY A 194 -1.12 11.47 19.60
N ASN A 195 -1.04 10.69 18.53
CA ASN A 195 0.19 10.03 18.10
C ASN A 195 1.17 11.07 17.54
N SER A 196 2.46 10.90 17.88
CA SER A 196 3.55 11.64 17.26
C SER A 196 3.88 11.03 15.90
N VAL A 197 4.06 11.86 14.90
CA VAL A 197 4.44 11.48 13.54
C VAL A 197 5.71 12.21 13.10
N ILE A 198 6.51 11.52 12.32
CA ILE A 198 7.82 11.99 11.87
C ILE A 198 7.81 12.06 10.34
N GLN A 199 8.33 13.18 9.81
CA GLN A 199 8.55 13.39 8.39
C GLN A 199 9.54 12.36 7.83
N ALA A 200 9.29 11.89 6.60
CA ALA A 200 10.24 11.06 5.87
C ALA A 200 11.49 11.88 5.47
N ASN A 201 12.66 11.28 5.62
CA ASN A 201 13.93 11.84 5.18
C ASN A 201 14.85 10.72 4.66
N THR A 202 16.06 11.05 4.21
CA THR A 202 17.03 10.10 3.64
C THR A 202 17.48 8.98 4.60
N MET A 203 17.28 9.15 5.90
CA MET A 203 17.68 8.19 6.94
C MET A 203 16.47 7.50 7.60
N ASN A 204 15.25 8.01 7.39
CA ASN A 204 14.05 7.51 8.03
C ASN A 204 12.86 7.59 7.05
N ASP A 205 12.19 6.46 6.86
CA ASP A 205 11.01 6.36 6.00
C ASP A 205 9.82 7.21 6.46
N GLY A 206 9.87 7.75 7.68
CA GLY A 206 8.80 8.52 8.27
C GLY A 206 7.60 7.67 8.70
N THR A 207 6.61 8.33 9.31
CA THR A 207 5.40 7.68 9.81
C THR A 207 4.33 7.68 8.72
N THR A 208 3.79 6.50 8.38
CA THR A 208 2.62 6.40 7.50
C THR A 208 1.38 6.86 8.28
N VAL A 209 0.67 7.85 7.75
CA VAL A 209 -0.59 8.37 8.33
C VAL A 209 -1.78 7.62 7.78
N ALA A 210 -1.80 7.37 6.48
CA ALA A 210 -2.82 6.59 5.81
C ALA A 210 -2.23 5.86 4.61
N THR A 211 -2.81 4.72 4.26
CA THR A 211 -2.51 3.99 3.03
C THR A 211 -3.70 4.14 2.10
N VAL A 212 -3.48 4.72 0.92
CA VAL A 212 -4.52 4.95 -0.10
C VAL A 212 -4.20 4.15 -1.34
N ALA A 213 -5.21 3.48 -1.89
CA ALA A 213 -5.05 2.64 -3.07
C ALA A 213 -6.14 2.88 -4.11
N ASP A 214 -5.76 2.76 -5.37
CA ASP A 214 -6.69 2.75 -6.49
C ASP A 214 -7.26 1.33 -6.66
N MET A 215 -8.53 1.15 -6.29
CA MET A 215 -9.22 -0.14 -6.37
C MET A 215 -9.79 -0.44 -7.77
N SER A 216 -9.59 0.44 -8.75
CA SER A 216 -10.06 0.22 -10.12
C SER A 216 -9.12 -0.70 -10.93
N ASP A 217 -7.86 -0.80 -10.54
CA ASP A 217 -6.83 -1.63 -11.17
C ASP A 217 -6.20 -2.57 -10.15
N LEU A 218 -6.69 -3.81 -10.14
CA LEU A 218 -6.22 -4.85 -9.24
C LEU A 218 -5.29 -5.82 -9.98
N ILE A 219 -4.24 -6.27 -9.30
CA ILE A 219 -3.32 -7.29 -9.79
C ILE A 219 -3.34 -8.50 -8.87
N PHE A 220 -3.21 -9.68 -9.46
CA PHE A 220 -2.98 -10.91 -8.71
C PHE A 220 -1.47 -11.15 -8.60
N ASN A 221 -0.99 -11.20 -7.36
CA ASN A 221 0.41 -11.51 -7.05
C ASN A 221 0.47 -12.93 -6.45
N GLY A 222 0.87 -13.89 -7.27
CA GLY A 222 0.91 -15.31 -6.91
C GLY A 222 2.33 -15.86 -6.84
N SER A 223 2.52 -16.82 -5.93
CA SER A 223 3.74 -17.64 -5.86
C SER A 223 3.50 -18.97 -6.55
N ILE A 224 4.40 -19.34 -7.45
CA ILE A 224 4.39 -20.62 -8.14
C ILE A 224 5.62 -21.44 -7.76
N ASP A 225 5.50 -22.77 -7.80
CA ASP A 225 6.61 -23.68 -7.57
C ASP A 225 7.62 -23.64 -8.73
N GLU A 226 8.90 -23.74 -8.43
CA GLU A 226 9.99 -23.70 -9.41
C GLU A 226 9.84 -24.77 -10.50
N THR A 227 9.22 -25.89 -10.18
CA THR A 227 9.00 -27.00 -11.14
C THR A 227 7.95 -26.68 -12.20
N GLU A 228 7.08 -25.72 -11.95
CA GLU A 228 5.97 -25.34 -12.83
C GLU A 228 6.20 -24.04 -13.58
N VAL A 229 7.16 -23.21 -13.13
CA VAL A 229 7.51 -21.92 -13.78
C VAL A 229 7.80 -22.09 -15.27
N GLY A 230 8.48 -23.18 -15.66
CA GLY A 230 8.83 -23.46 -17.07
C GLY A 230 7.63 -23.71 -18.00
N ALA A 231 6.45 -23.98 -17.45
CA ALA A 231 5.23 -24.22 -18.22
C ALA A 231 4.39 -22.95 -18.40
N LEU A 232 4.73 -21.84 -17.72
CA LEU A 232 4.01 -20.59 -17.83
C LEU A 232 4.51 -19.74 -19.00
N VAL A 233 3.56 -19.26 -19.78
CA VAL A 233 3.82 -18.33 -20.90
C VAL A 233 2.91 -17.11 -20.73
N THR A 234 3.46 -15.94 -21.04
CA THR A 234 2.68 -14.69 -21.03
C THR A 234 1.47 -14.80 -21.93
N GLY A 235 0.29 -14.40 -21.42
CA GLY A 235 -0.97 -14.46 -22.16
C GLY A 235 -1.78 -15.74 -21.96
N MET A 236 -1.37 -16.64 -21.05
CA MET A 236 -2.19 -17.80 -20.67
C MET A 236 -3.44 -17.34 -19.94
N PRO A 237 -4.61 -17.93 -20.21
CA PRO A 237 -5.83 -17.68 -19.44
C PRO A 237 -5.67 -18.18 -18.01
N MET A 238 -6.18 -17.41 -17.06
CA MET A 238 -6.10 -17.72 -15.64
C MET A 238 -7.47 -17.56 -15.00
N ASN A 239 -7.93 -18.57 -14.28
CA ASN A 239 -9.16 -18.51 -13.50
C ASN A 239 -8.82 -18.17 -12.06
N ILE A 240 -9.30 -17.02 -11.56
CA ILE A 240 -9.10 -16.59 -10.18
C ILE A 240 -10.34 -16.93 -9.37
N THR A 241 -10.18 -17.73 -8.32
CA THR A 241 -11.22 -18.00 -7.33
C THR A 241 -10.89 -17.30 -6.04
N ILE A 242 -11.74 -16.37 -5.60
CA ILE A 242 -11.55 -15.62 -4.36
C ILE A 242 -12.31 -16.36 -3.26
N GLY A 243 -11.60 -16.83 -2.20
CA GLY A 243 -12.19 -17.60 -1.12
C GLY A 243 -13.30 -16.89 -0.33
N ALA A 244 -13.30 -15.55 -0.33
CA ALA A 244 -14.33 -14.73 0.30
C ALA A 244 -15.60 -14.57 -0.56
N LEU A 245 -15.53 -14.87 -1.86
CA LEU A 245 -16.61 -14.72 -2.84
C LEU A 245 -16.65 -15.94 -3.75
N PRO A 246 -17.15 -17.10 -3.26
CA PRO A 246 -17.06 -18.39 -3.96
C PRO A 246 -17.81 -18.42 -5.30
N ASP A 247 -18.74 -17.50 -5.55
CA ASP A 247 -19.56 -17.43 -6.76
C ASP A 247 -18.98 -16.52 -7.87
N TYR A 248 -17.84 -15.85 -7.62
CA TYR A 248 -17.17 -15.02 -8.63
C TYR A 248 -15.96 -15.74 -9.21
N SER A 249 -16.09 -16.28 -10.41
CA SER A 249 -14.97 -16.65 -11.29
C SER A 249 -14.81 -15.57 -12.34
N SER A 250 -13.69 -14.87 -12.35
CA SER A 250 -13.28 -13.95 -13.43
C SER A 250 -12.35 -14.70 -14.38
N GLU A 251 -12.71 -14.73 -15.67
CA GLU A 251 -11.84 -15.19 -16.76
C GLU A 251 -10.80 -14.13 -17.12
#